data_5933f698680c4b33834152bda136b3f4
#
_entry.id   5933f698680c4b33834152bda136b3f4
#
_cell.length_a   1.000
_cell.length_b   1.000
_cell.length_c   1.000
_cell.angle_alpha   90.00
_cell.angle_beta   90.00
_cell.angle_gamma   90.00
#
_symmetry.space_group_name_H-M   'P 1'
#
loop_
_entity.id
_entity.type
_entity.pdbx_description
1 polymer ?
#
loop_
_entity_poly.entity_id
_entity_poly.type
_entity_poly.pdbx_seq_one_letter_code
_entity_poly.pdbx_strand_id
1 'polypeptide(L)'
;ASYIEERKRFLLLPGDEIPRLGPCSPAGLAELATELGCPPSNGPKPELELAYARYRILLKQAHALDFDDLVAGTVRLLAARPALLESYRKRFRAIFVDEYQDVNFAQYALIRLLAPNHEIEELDLCARELFVIGDPNQAIYGFRGSDRRFIERFIVDYPGAAIYRLLKSFRCAPGIIAAAGRLVDADLSGSGKTIALSRSEFATEASEAEGIAREID
;
A
#
# COMPACT_ATOMS: atom_id res chain seq x y z
N ALA A 1 -8.40 3.89 -18.00
CA ALA A 1 -7.67 4.42 -16.84
C ALA A 1 -7.14 3.27 -16.00
N SER A 2 -7.98 2.35 -15.54
CA SER A 2 -7.56 1.26 -14.63
C SER A 2 -6.40 0.40 -15.13
N TYR A 3 -6.31 0.10 -16.42
CA TYR A 3 -5.22 -0.67 -16.99
C TYR A 3 -3.86 0.05 -16.86
N ILE A 4 -3.82 1.34 -17.18
CA ILE A 4 -2.59 2.15 -17.10
C ILE A 4 -2.15 2.31 -15.64
N GLU A 5 -3.10 2.55 -14.74
CA GLU A 5 -2.84 2.65 -13.30
C GLU A 5 -2.25 1.35 -12.74
N GLU A 6 -2.84 0.21 -13.08
CA GLU A 6 -2.35 -1.10 -12.68
C GLU A 6 -0.92 -1.35 -13.17
N ARG A 7 -0.63 -1.06 -14.44
CA ARG A 7 0.72 -1.16 -15.01
C ARG A 7 1.72 -0.31 -14.22
N LYS A 8 1.38 0.93 -13.90
CA LYS A 8 2.25 1.83 -13.14
C LYS A 8 2.47 1.37 -11.71
N ARG A 9 1.42 0.85 -11.04
CA ARG A 9 1.52 0.30 -9.69
C ARG A 9 2.48 -0.87 -9.61
N PHE A 10 2.53 -1.71 -10.63
CA PHE A 10 3.51 -2.78 -10.78
C PHE A 10 4.84 -2.32 -11.41
N LEU A 11 5.07 -1.01 -11.53
CA LEU A 11 6.30 -0.45 -12.11
C LEU A 11 6.56 -0.88 -13.56
N LEU A 12 5.51 -1.20 -14.32
CA LEU A 12 5.60 -1.63 -15.70
C LEU A 12 5.56 -0.45 -16.66
N LEU A 13 6.44 -0.46 -17.65
CA LEU A 13 6.37 0.39 -18.83
C LEU A 13 5.55 -0.30 -19.94
N PRO A 14 5.13 0.43 -21.00
CA PRO A 14 4.53 -0.20 -22.16
C PRO A 14 5.45 -1.30 -22.71
N GLY A 15 4.91 -2.51 -22.87
CA GLY A 15 5.64 -3.68 -23.33
C GLY A 15 6.42 -4.48 -22.28
N ASP A 16 6.50 -4.02 -21.04
CA ASP A 16 7.13 -4.79 -19.95
C ASP A 16 6.20 -5.93 -19.50
N GLU A 17 6.73 -7.11 -19.26
CA GLU A 17 6.03 -8.23 -18.63
C GLU A 17 6.29 -8.28 -17.11
N ILE A 18 7.49 -7.89 -16.69
CA ILE A 18 7.91 -7.82 -15.28
C ILE A 18 8.54 -6.47 -15.01
N PRO A 19 8.58 -6.01 -13.73
CA PRO A 19 9.25 -4.77 -13.36
C PRO A 19 10.74 -4.81 -13.72
N ARG A 20 11.19 -3.87 -14.54
CA ARG A 20 12.60 -3.66 -14.87
C ARG A 20 13.07 -2.39 -14.22
N LEU A 21 13.78 -2.53 -13.12
CA LEU A 21 14.37 -1.43 -12.39
C LEU A 21 15.89 -1.39 -12.63
N GLY A 22 16.54 -0.37 -12.09
CA GLY A 22 17.98 -0.21 -12.19
C GLY A 22 18.78 -1.13 -11.24
N PRO A 23 20.10 -0.93 -11.16
CA PRO A 23 21.01 -1.81 -10.41
C PRO A 23 20.75 -1.84 -8.88
N CYS A 24 20.03 -0.86 -8.35
CA CYS A 24 19.66 -0.81 -6.94
C CYS A 24 18.25 -1.39 -6.67
N SER A 25 17.71 -2.20 -7.59
CA SER A 25 16.41 -2.84 -7.37
C SER A 25 16.44 -3.68 -6.08
N PRO A 26 15.41 -3.58 -5.22
CA PRO A 26 15.31 -4.44 -4.04
C PRO A 26 15.33 -5.92 -4.42
N ALA A 27 16.04 -6.72 -3.64
CA ALA A 27 16.06 -8.16 -3.84
C ALA A 27 14.66 -8.78 -3.75
N GLY A 28 14.37 -9.78 -4.59
CA GLY A 28 13.09 -10.49 -4.60
C GLY A 28 11.89 -9.69 -5.12
N LEU A 29 12.09 -8.47 -5.65
CA LEU A 29 10.98 -7.62 -6.09
C LEU A 29 10.25 -8.20 -7.33
N ALA A 30 10.98 -8.79 -8.26
CA ALA A 30 10.39 -9.39 -9.47
C ALA A 30 9.59 -10.65 -9.14
N GLU A 31 10.12 -11.48 -8.26
CA GLU A 31 9.46 -12.69 -7.74
C GLU A 31 8.17 -12.31 -7.02
N LEU A 32 8.24 -11.30 -6.14
CA LEU A 32 7.06 -10.79 -5.44
C LEU A 32 6.02 -10.22 -6.40
N ALA A 33 6.43 -9.48 -7.43
CA ALA A 33 5.50 -9.01 -8.45
C ALA A 33 4.75 -10.17 -9.10
N THR A 34 5.45 -11.26 -9.41
CA THR A 34 4.84 -12.46 -9.99
C THR A 34 3.87 -13.15 -9.02
N GLU A 35 4.23 -13.28 -7.75
CA GLU A 35 3.36 -13.81 -6.69
C GLU A 35 2.09 -13.00 -6.49
N LEU A 36 2.19 -11.69 -6.70
CA LEU A 36 1.06 -10.75 -6.63
C LEU A 36 0.20 -10.71 -7.89
N GLY A 37 0.53 -11.51 -8.91
CA GLY A 37 -0.22 -11.60 -10.16
C GLY A 37 0.22 -10.60 -11.23
N CYS A 38 1.49 -10.18 -11.21
CA CYS A 38 2.08 -9.41 -12.31
C CYS A 38 2.78 -10.38 -13.31
N PRO A 39 2.54 -10.28 -14.61
CA PRO A 39 1.57 -9.40 -15.26
C PRO A 39 0.11 -9.81 -14.95
N PRO A 40 -0.85 -8.90 -15.12
CA PRO A 40 -2.26 -9.23 -14.93
C PRO A 40 -2.65 -10.47 -15.72
N SER A 41 -3.50 -11.31 -15.14
CA SER A 41 -3.89 -12.64 -15.65
C SER A 41 -4.39 -12.69 -17.10
N ASN A 42 -4.76 -11.55 -17.66
CA ASN A 42 -5.23 -11.42 -19.05
C ASN A 42 -4.12 -11.05 -20.05
N GLY A 43 -2.86 -11.00 -19.63
CA GLY A 43 -1.71 -10.61 -20.44
C GLY A 43 -1.75 -9.16 -20.96
N PRO A 44 -0.70 -8.71 -21.64
CA PRO A 44 -0.69 -7.40 -22.28
C PRO A 44 -1.73 -7.38 -23.40
N LYS A 45 -2.65 -6.42 -23.35
CA LYS A 45 -3.61 -6.15 -24.42
C LYS A 45 -2.99 -5.16 -25.41
N PRO A 46 -2.66 -5.55 -26.67
CA PRO A 46 -1.89 -4.70 -27.57
C PRO A 46 -2.46 -3.29 -27.75
N GLU A 47 -3.78 -3.18 -27.82
CA GLU A 47 -4.46 -1.89 -27.98
C GLU A 47 -4.28 -0.99 -26.74
N LEU A 48 -4.35 -1.57 -25.54
CA LEU A 48 -4.16 -0.84 -24.29
C LEU A 48 -2.69 -0.50 -24.05
N GLU A 49 -1.77 -1.35 -24.48
CA GLU A 49 -0.33 -1.04 -24.46
C GLU A 49 0.01 0.14 -25.39
N LEU A 50 -0.59 0.17 -26.59
CA LEU A 50 -0.45 1.31 -27.49
C LEU A 50 -1.05 2.59 -26.91
N ALA A 51 -2.23 2.50 -26.29
CA ALA A 51 -2.84 3.62 -25.60
C ALA A 51 -1.97 4.12 -24.44
N TYR A 52 -1.39 3.21 -23.65
CA TYR A 52 -0.48 3.56 -22.57
C TYR A 52 0.79 4.25 -23.10
N ALA A 53 1.40 3.72 -24.15
CA ALA A 53 2.56 4.35 -24.78
C ALA A 53 2.24 5.78 -25.26
N ARG A 54 1.09 5.98 -25.92
CA ARG A 54 0.63 7.28 -26.38
C ARG A 54 0.35 8.25 -25.21
N TYR A 55 -0.31 7.77 -24.15
CA TYR A 55 -0.56 8.54 -22.93
C TYR A 55 0.75 9.08 -22.33
N ARG A 56 1.77 8.24 -22.21
CA ARG A 56 3.08 8.67 -21.72
C ARG A 56 3.75 9.73 -22.61
N ILE A 57 3.61 9.62 -23.94
CA ILE A 57 4.13 10.63 -24.88
C ILE A 57 3.42 11.97 -24.63
N LEU A 58 2.10 11.96 -24.49
CA LEU A 58 1.31 13.17 -24.22
C LEU A 58 1.70 13.83 -22.89
N LEU A 59 1.84 13.05 -21.82
CA LEU A 59 2.32 13.56 -20.52
C LEU A 59 3.71 14.21 -20.66
N LYS A 60 4.62 13.55 -21.36
CA LYS A 60 5.97 14.09 -21.61
C LYS A 60 5.92 15.40 -22.40
N GLN A 61 5.10 15.49 -23.44
CA GLN A 61 4.92 16.71 -24.23
C GLN A 61 4.31 17.86 -23.40
N ALA A 62 3.41 17.51 -22.49
CA ALA A 62 2.80 18.47 -21.57
C ALA A 62 3.69 18.81 -20.36
N HIS A 63 4.89 18.25 -20.24
CA HIS A 63 5.75 18.34 -19.05
C HIS A 63 4.99 18.01 -17.75
N ALA A 64 4.10 17.03 -17.80
CA ALA A 64 3.22 16.63 -16.70
C ALA A 64 3.51 15.20 -16.24
N LEU A 65 3.14 14.94 -14.99
CA LEU A 65 3.12 13.62 -14.36
C LEU A 65 1.72 13.42 -13.79
N ASP A 66 1.22 12.21 -13.80
CA ASP A 66 0.05 11.85 -12.99
C ASP A 66 0.49 11.34 -11.60
N PHE A 67 -0.48 11.07 -10.72
CA PHE A 67 -0.18 10.67 -9.34
C PHE A 67 0.60 9.35 -9.25
N ASP A 68 0.29 8.38 -10.12
CA ASP A 68 1.02 7.11 -10.12
C ASP A 68 2.46 7.29 -10.63
N ASP A 69 2.70 8.22 -11.57
CA ASP A 69 4.04 8.56 -12.04
C ASP A 69 4.92 9.16 -10.94
N LEU A 70 4.35 9.88 -9.97
CA LEU A 70 5.10 10.43 -8.85
C LEU A 70 5.79 9.33 -8.04
N VAL A 71 5.09 8.23 -7.79
CA VAL A 71 5.67 7.09 -7.05
C VAL A 71 6.51 6.22 -7.97
N ALA A 72 5.94 5.73 -9.08
CA ALA A 72 6.64 4.83 -9.98
C ALA A 72 7.88 5.45 -10.63
N GLY A 73 7.82 6.74 -10.99
CA GLY A 73 8.95 7.49 -11.51
C GLY A 73 10.06 7.67 -10.48
N THR A 74 9.70 7.95 -9.22
CA THR A 74 10.66 8.05 -8.11
C THR A 74 11.35 6.72 -7.86
N VAL A 75 10.62 5.61 -7.81
CA VAL A 75 11.20 4.28 -7.65
C VAL A 75 12.21 3.98 -8.76
N ARG A 76 11.84 4.19 -10.02
CA ARG A 76 12.75 3.97 -11.16
C ARG A 76 13.98 4.86 -11.11
N LEU A 77 13.80 6.14 -10.77
CA LEU A 77 14.91 7.09 -10.66
C LEU A 77 15.90 6.66 -9.59
N LEU A 78 15.42 6.33 -8.40
CA LEU A 78 16.27 5.91 -7.29
C LEU A 78 16.95 4.57 -7.56
N ALA A 79 16.24 3.60 -8.11
CA ALA A 79 16.81 2.30 -8.48
C ALA A 79 17.87 2.40 -9.58
N ALA A 80 17.78 3.39 -10.48
CA ALA A 80 18.74 3.62 -11.56
C ALA A 80 19.93 4.50 -11.17
N ARG A 81 19.89 5.17 -10.02
CA ARG A 81 20.89 6.20 -9.63
C ARG A 81 21.42 5.92 -8.22
N PRO A 82 22.44 5.05 -8.06
CA PRO A 82 22.98 4.66 -6.76
C PRO A 82 23.39 5.86 -5.88
N ALA A 83 24.09 6.83 -6.44
CA ALA A 83 24.54 8.01 -5.69
C ALA A 83 23.37 8.86 -5.18
N LEU A 84 22.28 8.97 -5.96
CA LEU A 84 21.08 9.69 -5.56
C LEU A 84 20.36 8.93 -4.44
N LEU A 85 20.16 7.63 -4.62
CA LEU A 85 19.55 6.76 -3.60
C LEU A 85 20.29 6.87 -2.28
N GLU A 86 21.61 6.78 -2.32
CA GLU A 86 22.45 6.88 -1.13
C GLU A 86 22.34 8.25 -0.44
N SER A 87 22.22 9.33 -1.22
CA SER A 87 21.98 10.67 -0.66
C SER A 87 20.68 10.78 0.12
N TYR A 88 19.59 10.16 -0.41
CA TYR A 88 18.30 10.10 0.28
C TYR A 88 18.35 9.17 1.50
N ARG A 89 19.02 8.05 1.38
CA ARG A 89 19.26 7.14 2.48
C ARG A 89 20.00 7.82 3.65
N LYS A 90 21.00 8.65 3.38
CA LYS A 90 21.70 9.45 4.40
C LYS A 90 20.82 10.54 5.01
N ARG A 91 19.93 11.12 4.22
CA ARG A 91 19.04 12.19 4.66
C ARG A 91 17.93 11.70 5.57
N PHE A 92 17.33 10.53 5.28
CA PHE A 92 16.22 9.95 6.05
C PHE A 92 16.78 8.95 7.07
N ARG A 93 16.95 9.38 8.31
CA ARG A 93 17.43 8.54 9.41
C ARG A 93 16.34 7.63 9.98
N ALA A 94 15.10 8.09 9.95
CA ALA A 94 13.92 7.34 10.35
C ALA A 94 12.81 7.53 9.31
N ILE A 95 12.09 6.46 9.01
CA ILE A 95 10.97 6.41 8.08
C ILE A 95 9.76 5.88 8.84
N PHE A 96 8.67 6.63 8.80
CA PHE A 96 7.40 6.26 9.39
C PHE A 96 6.39 6.05 8.27
N VAL A 97 5.72 4.91 8.26
CA VAL A 97 4.69 4.59 7.28
C VAL A 97 3.39 4.30 8.02
N ASP A 98 2.40 5.14 7.78
CA ASP A 98 1.05 4.95 8.32
C ASP A 98 0.19 4.17 7.33
N GLU A 99 -0.85 3.51 7.82
CA GLU A 99 -1.79 2.71 7.04
C GLU A 99 -1.08 1.70 6.10
N TYR A 100 -0.10 0.99 6.65
CA TYR A 100 0.76 0.10 5.86
C TYR A 100 0.00 -1.02 5.14
N GLN A 101 -1.20 -1.40 5.59
CA GLN A 101 -2.08 -2.35 4.92
C GLN A 101 -2.60 -1.84 3.57
N ASP A 102 -2.54 -0.52 3.34
CA ASP A 102 -3.06 0.11 2.12
C ASP A 102 -1.97 0.42 1.08
N VAL A 103 -0.72 0.03 1.33
CA VAL A 103 0.35 0.22 0.36
C VAL A 103 0.13 -0.64 -0.89
N ASN A 104 0.48 -0.09 -2.06
CA ASN A 104 0.58 -0.84 -3.30
C ASN A 104 2.03 -1.25 -3.60
N PHE A 105 2.23 -2.05 -4.64
CA PHE A 105 3.54 -2.58 -5.00
C PHE A 105 4.61 -1.50 -5.23
N ALA A 106 4.27 -0.39 -5.90
CA ALA A 106 5.23 0.70 -6.15
C ALA A 106 5.63 1.41 -4.86
N GLN A 107 4.69 1.63 -3.95
CA GLN A 107 4.95 2.20 -2.63
C GLN A 107 5.80 1.24 -1.76
N TYR A 108 5.46 -0.04 -1.77
CA TYR A 108 6.28 -1.06 -1.12
C TYR A 108 7.72 -1.07 -1.65
N ALA A 109 7.91 -1.03 -2.98
CA ALA A 109 9.23 -0.96 -3.59
C ALA A 109 10.01 0.30 -3.18
N LEU A 110 9.32 1.45 -3.04
CA LEU A 110 9.92 2.69 -2.56
C LEU A 110 10.42 2.56 -1.11
N ILE A 111 9.61 1.97 -0.24
CA ILE A 111 9.98 1.72 1.17
C ILE A 111 11.21 0.81 1.22
N ARG A 112 11.21 -0.31 0.47
CA ARG A 112 12.36 -1.23 0.40
C ARG A 112 13.63 -0.58 -0.16
N LEU A 113 13.51 0.34 -1.12
CA LEU A 113 14.65 1.12 -1.61
C LEU A 113 15.23 2.03 -0.53
N LEU A 114 14.39 2.74 0.20
CA LEU A 114 14.83 3.73 1.19
C LEU A 114 15.25 3.11 2.52
N ALA A 115 14.59 2.03 2.93
CA ALA A 115 14.90 1.28 4.15
C ALA A 115 15.15 -0.20 3.83
N PRO A 116 16.28 -0.54 3.21
CA PRO A 116 16.64 -1.93 2.96
C PRO A 116 16.86 -2.69 4.28
N ASN A 117 16.64 -3.99 4.26
CA ASN A 117 17.04 -4.85 5.36
C ASN A 117 18.53 -5.15 5.26
N HIS A 118 19.32 -4.64 6.18
CA HIS A 118 20.77 -4.79 6.19
C HIS A 118 21.23 -6.24 6.39
N GLU A 119 20.45 -7.05 7.09
CA GLU A 119 20.78 -8.48 7.31
C GLU A 119 20.65 -9.31 6.02
N ILE A 120 19.72 -8.90 5.13
CA ILE A 120 19.46 -9.60 3.87
C ILE A 120 20.30 -9.01 2.71
N GLU A 121 20.53 -7.71 2.73
CA GLU A 121 21.11 -6.98 1.58
C GLU A 121 22.60 -6.67 1.73
N GLU A 122 23.28 -7.15 2.80
CA GLU A 122 24.72 -6.98 3.08
C GLU A 122 25.25 -5.54 2.88
N LEU A 123 24.39 -4.54 3.15
CA LEU A 123 24.72 -3.14 2.94
C LEU A 123 25.39 -2.55 4.19
N ASP A 124 26.63 -2.09 4.05
CA ASP A 124 27.35 -1.34 5.10
C ASP A 124 26.80 0.10 5.23
N LEU A 125 25.56 0.21 5.71
CA LEU A 125 24.88 1.48 5.88
C LEU A 125 24.46 1.64 7.34
N CYS A 126 24.55 2.87 7.86
CA CYS A 126 23.99 3.20 9.17
C CYS A 126 22.56 2.67 9.30
N ALA A 127 22.30 1.88 10.32
CA ALA A 127 20.99 1.34 10.61
C ALA A 127 19.92 2.46 10.54
N ARG A 128 18.92 2.26 9.72
CA ARG A 128 17.77 3.17 9.60
C ARG A 128 16.62 2.60 10.37
N GLU A 129 15.94 3.48 11.05
CA GLU A 129 14.73 3.11 11.76
C GLU A 129 13.55 3.13 10.78
N LEU A 130 12.93 1.97 10.57
CA LEU A 130 11.66 1.84 9.87
C LEU A 130 10.57 1.51 10.87
N PHE A 131 9.57 2.35 10.95
CA PHE A 131 8.41 2.16 11.79
C PHE A 131 7.15 2.15 10.92
N VAL A 132 6.38 1.08 10.96
CA VAL A 132 5.13 0.97 10.21
C VAL A 132 3.96 0.79 11.16
N ILE A 133 2.83 1.40 10.82
CA ILE A 133 1.56 1.27 11.54
C ILE A 133 0.53 0.78 10.54
N GLY A 134 -0.28 -0.20 10.93
CA GLY A 134 -1.36 -0.69 10.10
C GLY A 134 -2.19 -1.75 10.79
N ASP A 135 -3.36 -1.99 10.23
CA ASP A 135 -4.30 -3.01 10.68
C ASP A 135 -4.71 -3.86 9.47
N PRO A 136 -4.30 -5.13 9.38
CA PRO A 136 -4.66 -6.02 8.27
C PRO A 136 -6.17 -6.15 8.06
N ASN A 137 -6.97 -5.98 9.12
CA ASN A 137 -8.43 -6.08 9.06
C ASN A 137 -9.09 -4.81 8.46
N GLN A 138 -8.33 -3.72 8.30
CA GLN A 138 -8.78 -2.49 7.66
C GLN A 138 -8.31 -2.35 6.21
N ALA A 139 -7.74 -3.38 5.61
CA ALA A 139 -7.30 -3.39 4.22
C ALA A 139 -8.50 -3.43 3.26
N ILE A 140 -9.08 -2.26 2.95
CA ILE A 140 -10.28 -2.13 2.10
C ILE A 140 -10.01 -1.50 0.74
N TYR A 141 -8.78 -1.10 0.43
CA TYR A 141 -8.40 -0.43 -0.81
C TYR A 141 -7.78 -1.34 -1.88
N GLY A 142 -8.13 -2.65 -1.87
CA GLY A 142 -7.67 -3.59 -2.88
C GLY A 142 -7.98 -3.15 -4.32
N PHE A 143 -9.12 -2.48 -4.55
CA PHE A 143 -9.48 -1.90 -5.85
C PHE A 143 -8.53 -0.78 -6.32
N ARG A 144 -7.73 -0.21 -5.41
CA ARG A 144 -6.64 0.74 -5.71
C ARG A 144 -5.28 0.06 -5.83
N GLY A 145 -5.23 -1.28 -5.81
CA GLY A 145 -3.99 -2.06 -5.93
C GLY A 145 -3.22 -2.17 -4.62
N SER A 146 -3.81 -1.83 -3.47
CA SER A 146 -3.25 -2.20 -2.18
C SER A 146 -3.35 -3.71 -1.98
N ASP A 147 -2.40 -4.29 -1.24
CA ASP A 147 -2.39 -5.72 -0.99
C ASP A 147 -2.00 -5.99 0.47
N ARG A 148 -2.92 -6.62 1.18
CA ARG A 148 -2.74 -7.03 2.58
C ARG A 148 -1.47 -7.88 2.79
N ARG A 149 -1.02 -8.60 1.77
CA ARG A 149 0.19 -9.41 1.84
C ARG A 149 1.43 -8.59 2.18
N PHE A 150 1.48 -7.27 1.90
CA PHE A 150 2.61 -6.43 2.28
C PHE A 150 2.76 -6.26 3.79
N ILE A 151 1.66 -6.06 4.54
CA ILE A 151 1.74 -5.98 6.00
C ILE A 151 2.00 -7.35 6.62
N GLU A 152 1.44 -8.41 6.06
CA GLU A 152 1.62 -9.78 6.57
C GLU A 152 3.06 -10.27 6.40
N ARG A 153 3.74 -9.90 5.31
CA ARG A 153 5.13 -10.28 5.06
C ARG A 153 6.17 -9.38 5.72
N PHE A 154 5.76 -8.32 6.40
CA PHE A 154 6.70 -7.35 6.98
C PHE A 154 7.76 -8.00 7.87
N ILE A 155 7.38 -8.98 8.69
CA ILE A 155 8.32 -9.74 9.54
C ILE A 155 9.27 -10.65 8.75
N VAL A 156 8.89 -11.03 7.53
CA VAL A 156 9.76 -11.79 6.62
C VAL A 156 10.77 -10.86 5.97
N ASP A 157 10.34 -9.67 5.59
CA ASP A 157 11.20 -8.65 5.00
C ASP A 157 12.15 -8.01 6.04
N TYR A 158 11.73 -7.97 7.31
CA TYR A 158 12.46 -7.38 8.43
C TYR A 158 12.39 -8.30 9.66
N PRO A 159 13.14 -9.44 9.66
CA PRO A 159 13.02 -10.48 10.69
C PRO A 159 13.39 -10.02 12.10
N GLY A 160 14.17 -8.93 12.23
CA GLY A 160 14.51 -8.32 13.52
C GLY A 160 13.47 -7.31 14.05
N ALA A 161 12.35 -7.11 13.35
CA ALA A 161 11.36 -6.10 13.74
C ALA A 161 10.61 -6.46 15.03
N ALA A 162 10.51 -5.50 15.95
CA ALA A 162 9.66 -5.62 17.14
C ALA A 162 8.20 -5.33 16.78
N ILE A 163 7.29 -6.19 17.23
CA ILE A 163 5.85 -6.05 16.97
C ILE A 163 5.15 -5.58 18.24
N TYR A 164 4.43 -4.48 18.15
CA TYR A 164 3.60 -3.93 19.20
C TYR A 164 2.13 -3.97 18.79
N ARG A 165 1.27 -4.48 19.66
CA ARG A 165 -0.18 -4.52 19.42
C ARG A 165 -0.90 -3.51 20.29
N LEU A 166 -1.73 -2.67 19.66
CA LEU A 166 -2.60 -1.72 20.34
C LEU A 166 -3.99 -2.34 20.48
N LEU A 167 -4.28 -2.89 21.66
CA LEU A 167 -5.54 -3.63 21.91
C LEU A 167 -6.65 -2.75 22.47
N LYS A 168 -6.35 -1.51 22.88
CA LYS A 168 -7.32 -0.58 23.48
C LYS A 168 -7.64 0.57 22.54
N SER A 169 -8.90 0.73 22.19
CA SER A 169 -9.40 1.88 21.46
C SER A 169 -9.75 3.01 22.42
N PHE A 170 -9.21 4.20 22.16
CA PHE A 170 -9.58 5.45 22.82
C PHE A 170 -10.55 6.30 22.00
N ARG A 171 -10.91 5.85 20.80
CA ARG A 171 -11.84 6.51 19.88
C ARG A 171 -13.27 6.04 20.08
N CYS A 172 -13.47 4.73 20.14
CA CYS A 172 -14.80 4.13 20.08
C CYS A 172 -15.26 3.64 21.46
N ALA A 173 -16.57 3.74 21.70
CA ALA A 173 -17.21 3.21 22.90
C ALA A 173 -17.08 1.68 22.99
N PRO A 174 -17.06 1.10 24.19
CA PRO A 174 -16.90 -0.34 24.40
C PRO A 174 -17.86 -1.23 23.60
N GLY A 175 -19.13 -0.82 23.46
CA GLY A 175 -20.13 -1.58 22.70
C GLY A 175 -19.77 -1.70 21.21
N ILE A 176 -19.29 -0.63 20.58
CA ILE A 176 -18.86 -0.62 19.18
C ILE A 176 -17.66 -1.56 18.99
N ILE A 177 -16.66 -1.42 19.85
CA ILE A 177 -15.44 -2.24 19.79
C ILE A 177 -15.75 -3.72 20.02
N ALA A 178 -16.64 -4.04 20.96
CA ALA A 178 -17.05 -5.42 21.19
C ALA A 178 -17.81 -6.03 19.98
N ALA A 179 -18.61 -5.22 19.28
CA ALA A 179 -19.28 -5.66 18.04
C ALA A 179 -18.27 -5.88 16.91
N ALA A 180 -17.34 -4.94 16.70
CA ALA A 180 -16.28 -5.06 15.71
C ALA A 180 -15.36 -6.26 16.01
N GLY A 181 -14.94 -6.44 17.26
CA GLY A 181 -14.10 -7.56 17.69
C GLY A 181 -14.71 -8.92 17.37
N ARG A 182 -16.04 -9.06 17.53
CA ARG A 182 -16.76 -10.29 17.14
C ARG A 182 -16.76 -10.54 15.63
N LEU A 183 -16.75 -9.49 14.84
CA LEU A 183 -16.74 -9.61 13.36
C LEU A 183 -15.36 -10.06 12.84
N VAL A 184 -14.27 -9.56 13.45
CA VAL A 184 -12.89 -9.82 13.00
C VAL A 184 -12.17 -10.86 13.88
N ASP A 185 -12.88 -11.51 14.82
CA ASP A 185 -12.33 -12.48 15.78
C ASP A 185 -11.09 -11.93 16.53
N ALA A 186 -11.23 -10.73 17.07
CA ALA A 186 -10.17 -10.05 17.79
C ALA A 186 -10.62 -9.63 19.20
N ASP A 187 -9.75 -9.84 20.19
CA ASP A 187 -9.96 -9.37 21.57
C ASP A 187 -9.55 -7.90 21.69
N LEU A 188 -10.52 -7.02 21.50
CA LEU A 188 -10.35 -5.58 21.50
C LEU A 188 -11.14 -4.95 22.66
N SER A 189 -10.59 -3.93 23.29
CA SER A 189 -11.29 -3.16 24.33
C SER A 189 -11.50 -1.72 23.90
N GLY A 190 -12.66 -1.18 24.24
CA GLY A 190 -13.01 0.22 24.04
C GLY A 190 -12.81 1.06 25.30
N SER A 191 -12.90 2.36 25.16
CA SER A 191 -12.84 3.33 26.27
C SER A 191 -14.08 4.23 26.29
N GLY A 192 -14.33 4.85 27.45
CA GLY A 192 -15.46 5.76 27.64
C GLY A 192 -16.75 5.08 28.09
N LYS A 193 -17.88 5.77 27.92
CA LYS A 193 -19.19 5.26 28.32
C LYS A 193 -19.69 4.22 27.34
N THR A 194 -20.33 3.17 27.86
CA THR A 194 -21.05 2.19 27.04
C THR A 194 -22.24 2.88 26.37
N ILE A 195 -22.41 2.67 25.07
CA ILE A 195 -23.57 3.11 24.31
C ILE A 195 -24.38 1.89 23.87
N ALA A 196 -25.68 2.06 23.74
CA ALA A 196 -26.54 1.05 23.17
C ALA A 196 -26.30 0.98 21.65
N LEU A 197 -26.26 -0.24 21.12
CA LEU A 197 -26.23 -0.48 19.69
C LEU A 197 -27.64 -0.96 19.27
N SER A 198 -28.17 -0.37 18.21
CA SER A 198 -29.40 -0.83 17.57
C SER A 198 -29.07 -1.36 16.18
N ARG A 199 -29.88 -2.29 15.72
CA ARG A 199 -29.84 -2.79 14.34
C ARG A 199 -31.19 -2.55 13.70
N SER A 200 -31.18 -1.90 12.55
CA SER A 200 -32.35 -1.68 11.71
C SER A 200 -32.14 -2.31 10.35
N GLU A 201 -33.19 -2.86 9.76
CA GLU A 201 -33.19 -3.40 8.41
C GLU A 201 -34.17 -2.62 7.55
N PHE A 202 -33.76 -2.26 6.35
CA PHE A 202 -34.55 -1.50 5.41
C PHE A 202 -34.67 -2.24 4.08
N ALA A 203 -35.80 -2.07 3.40
CA ALA A 203 -36.07 -2.76 2.14
C ALA A 203 -35.30 -2.17 0.95
N THR A 204 -34.90 -0.89 1.04
CA THR A 204 -34.20 -0.15 -0.01
C THR A 204 -33.22 0.86 0.59
N GLU A 205 -32.21 1.26 -0.17
CA GLU A 205 -31.27 2.32 0.21
C GLU A 205 -31.96 3.66 0.52
N ALA A 206 -33.06 3.98 -0.22
CA ALA A 206 -33.83 5.19 0.03
C ALA A 206 -34.54 5.15 1.40
N SER A 207 -35.14 4.01 1.75
CA SER A 207 -35.78 3.83 3.07
C SER A 207 -34.77 3.80 4.22
N GLU A 208 -33.56 3.31 3.97
CA GLU A 208 -32.45 3.38 4.93
C GLU A 208 -32.03 4.84 5.19
N ALA A 209 -31.81 5.60 4.12
CA ALA A 209 -31.44 7.02 4.24
C ALA A 209 -32.51 7.85 4.98
N GLU A 210 -33.78 7.63 4.70
CA GLU A 210 -34.90 8.26 5.42
C GLU A 210 -34.96 7.85 6.90
N GLY A 211 -34.72 6.55 7.19
CA GLY A 211 -34.73 6.02 8.55
C GLY A 211 -33.62 6.66 9.38
N ILE A 212 -32.40 6.72 8.83
CA ILE A 212 -31.25 7.36 9.49
C ILE A 212 -31.50 8.85 9.71
N ALA A 213 -32.03 9.56 8.72
CA ALA A 213 -32.31 10.98 8.84
C ALA A 213 -33.31 11.30 9.97
N ARG A 214 -34.34 10.44 10.16
CA ARG A 214 -35.31 10.57 11.26
C ARG A 214 -34.75 10.31 12.65
N GLU A 215 -33.65 9.53 12.75
CA GLU A 215 -32.98 9.28 14.04
C GLU A 215 -32.00 10.41 14.42
N ILE A 216 -31.57 11.20 13.44
CA ILE A 216 -30.65 12.33 13.67
C ILE A 216 -31.37 13.61 14.07
N ASP A 217 -32.61 13.82 13.59
CA ASP A 217 -33.47 14.97 13.94
C ASP A 217 -34.06 14.79 15.36
#